data_840b90fb5a09c640fd7dd91753116969
#
_entry.id   840b90fb5a09c640fd7dd91753116969
#
_cell.length_a   1.000
_cell.length_b   1.000
_cell.length_c   1.000
_cell.angle_alpha   90.00
_cell.angle_beta   90.00
_cell.angle_gamma   90.00
#
_symmetry.space_group_name_H-M   'P 1'
#
loop_
_entity.id
_entity.type
_entity.pdbx_description
1 polymer ?
#
loop_
_entity_poly.entity_id
_entity_poly.type
_entity_poly.pdbx_seq_one_letter_code
_entity_poly.pdbx_strand_id
1 'polypeptide(L)'
;MNKTYLRGDMYYADLGRGIGSEQEGYRPVVIIQNNTGNKYSPTVIVAAISSKVDAKAKLPTHYLLKAESGLELPSLVLLEQLRTIDKKRLETYIG
;
A
#
# COMPACT_ATOMS: atom_id res chain seq x y z
N MET A 1 -0.16 -15.57 -18.05
CA MET A 1 0.70 -15.87 -16.89
C MET A 1 0.10 -15.23 -15.64
N ASN A 2 -0.03 -16.01 -14.59
CA ASN A 2 -0.61 -15.52 -13.35
C ASN A 2 0.44 -14.80 -12.51
N LYS A 3 0.11 -13.58 -12.09
CA LYS A 3 0.94 -12.89 -11.12
C LYS A 3 0.74 -13.48 -9.73
N THR A 4 1.81 -13.54 -8.96
CA THR A 4 1.76 -13.92 -7.55
C THR A 4 1.90 -12.66 -6.70
N TYR A 5 0.89 -12.41 -5.88
CA TYR A 5 0.92 -11.29 -4.93
C TYR A 5 1.15 -11.85 -3.54
N LEU A 6 2.14 -11.32 -2.84
CA LEU A 6 2.52 -11.80 -1.51
C LEU A 6 2.32 -10.72 -0.46
N ARG A 7 1.95 -11.15 0.74
CA ARG A 7 1.87 -10.24 1.88
C ARG A 7 3.23 -9.56 2.09
N GLY A 8 3.22 -8.25 2.23
CA GLY A 8 4.42 -7.46 2.38
C GLY A 8 4.95 -6.88 1.08
N ASP A 9 4.46 -7.35 -0.06
CA ASP A 9 4.83 -6.77 -1.36
C ASP A 9 4.29 -5.35 -1.48
N MET A 10 5.09 -4.47 -2.09
CA MET A 10 4.69 -3.09 -2.37
C MET A 10 4.45 -2.90 -3.85
N TYR A 11 3.40 -2.17 -4.18
CA TYR A 11 3.02 -1.82 -5.55
C TYR A 11 2.59 -0.38 -5.62
N TYR A 12 2.76 0.24 -6.79
CA TYR A 12 1.99 1.43 -7.12
C TYR A 12 0.59 0.98 -7.50
N ALA A 13 -0.41 1.63 -6.95
CA ALA A 13 -1.81 1.30 -7.20
C ALA A 13 -2.62 2.56 -7.46
N ASP A 14 -3.64 2.42 -8.30
CA ASP A 14 -4.60 3.50 -8.52
C ASP A 14 -5.71 3.36 -7.48
N LEU A 15 -5.71 4.27 -6.51
CA LEU A 15 -6.69 4.28 -5.43
C LEU A 15 -7.95 5.08 -5.78
N GLY A 16 -7.96 5.73 -6.95
CA GLY A 16 -9.10 6.56 -7.34
C GLY A 16 -9.19 7.83 -6.51
N ARG A 17 -10.41 8.38 -6.39
CA ARG A 17 -10.67 9.60 -5.64
C ARG A 17 -10.95 9.28 -4.17
N GLY A 18 -10.23 9.97 -3.27
CA GLY A 18 -10.46 9.87 -1.84
C GLY A 18 -11.47 10.89 -1.36
N ILE A 19 -11.93 10.72 -0.11
CA ILE A 19 -12.83 11.65 0.58
C ILE A 19 -12.13 12.11 1.84
N GLY A 20 -12.02 13.43 2.04
CA GLY A 20 -11.39 13.99 3.23
C GLY A 20 -9.92 13.57 3.35
N SER A 21 -9.60 12.82 4.41
CA SER A 21 -8.22 12.38 4.71
C SER A 21 -7.82 11.07 4.02
N GLU A 22 -8.70 10.49 3.20
CA GLU A 22 -8.37 9.25 2.49
C GLU A 22 -7.28 9.49 1.45
N GLN A 23 -6.37 8.50 1.32
CA GLN A 23 -5.37 8.54 0.26
C GLN A 23 -6.05 8.35 -1.10
N GLU A 24 -5.57 9.07 -2.11
CA GLU A 24 -6.16 9.01 -3.45
C GLU A 24 -5.09 9.04 -4.52
N GLY A 25 -5.50 8.73 -5.74
CA GLY A 25 -4.66 8.77 -6.91
C GLY A 25 -3.72 7.58 -7.01
N TYR A 26 -2.66 7.75 -7.78
CA TYR A 26 -1.65 6.72 -8.02
C TYR A 26 -0.62 6.79 -6.88
N ARG A 27 -0.66 5.81 -6.01
CA ARG A 27 0.11 5.82 -4.76
C ARG A 27 0.76 4.46 -4.50
N PRO A 28 1.90 4.44 -3.78
CA PRO A 28 2.43 3.17 -3.31
C PRO A 28 1.57 2.62 -2.19
N VAL A 29 1.42 1.29 -2.21
CA VAL A 29 0.68 0.54 -1.20
C VAL A 29 1.46 -0.71 -0.84
N VAL A 30 1.20 -1.27 0.33
CA VAL A 30 1.76 -2.57 0.76
C VAL A 30 0.61 -3.55 0.98
N ILE A 31 0.79 -4.78 0.50
CA ILE A 31 -0.22 -5.83 0.66
C ILE A 31 -0.18 -6.34 2.09
N ILE A 32 -1.33 -6.26 2.77
CA ILE A 32 -1.50 -6.72 4.16
C ILE A 32 -2.21 -8.07 4.20
N GLN A 33 -3.06 -8.36 3.23
CA GLN A 33 -3.84 -9.58 3.16
C GLN A 33 -2.93 -10.82 3.19
N ASN A 34 -3.38 -11.88 3.87
CA ASN A 34 -2.61 -13.12 3.93
C ASN A 34 -2.50 -13.78 2.55
N ASN A 35 -1.50 -14.67 2.40
CA ASN A 35 -1.18 -15.23 1.09
C ASN A 35 -2.26 -16.18 0.54
N THR A 36 -3.05 -16.81 1.39
CA THR A 36 -4.19 -17.60 0.94
C THR A 36 -5.22 -16.72 0.26
N GLY A 37 -5.59 -15.60 0.89
CA GLY A 37 -6.49 -14.62 0.27
C GLY A 37 -5.90 -14.04 -0.99
N ASN A 38 -4.60 -13.74 -0.98
CA ASN A 38 -3.91 -13.18 -2.16
C ASN A 38 -3.97 -14.14 -3.37
N LYS A 39 -3.96 -15.43 -3.12
CA LYS A 39 -4.01 -16.43 -4.19
C LYS A 39 -5.40 -16.58 -4.80
N TYR A 40 -6.42 -16.58 -3.96
CA TYR A 40 -7.77 -16.98 -4.39
C TYR A 40 -8.77 -15.84 -4.53
N SER A 41 -8.55 -14.71 -3.87
CA SER A 41 -9.47 -13.58 -3.94
C SER A 41 -9.19 -12.69 -5.14
N PRO A 42 -10.20 -12.13 -5.81
CA PRO A 42 -10.00 -11.11 -6.83
C PRO A 42 -9.58 -9.75 -6.26
N THR A 43 -9.66 -9.60 -4.94
CA THR A 43 -9.29 -8.36 -4.24
C THR A 43 -8.15 -8.59 -3.28
N VAL A 44 -7.49 -7.51 -2.87
CA VAL A 44 -6.44 -7.53 -1.85
C VAL A 44 -6.69 -6.41 -0.85
N ILE A 45 -6.31 -6.67 0.40
CA ILE A 45 -6.31 -5.65 1.45
C ILE A 45 -4.92 -5.03 1.47
N VAL A 46 -4.86 -3.71 1.32
CA VAL A 46 -3.60 -2.97 1.28
C VAL A 46 -3.62 -1.82 2.28
N ALA A 47 -2.42 -1.39 2.69
CA ALA A 47 -2.23 -0.17 3.44
C ALA A 47 -1.57 0.86 2.52
N ALA A 48 -2.04 2.10 2.56
CA ALA A 48 -1.44 3.18 1.79
C ALA A 48 -0.07 3.55 2.37
N ILE A 49 0.83 4.01 1.52
CA ILE A 49 2.17 4.48 1.89
C ILE A 49 2.27 5.96 1.54
N SER A 50 2.83 6.76 2.45
CA SER A 50 3.01 8.20 2.24
C SER A 50 4.44 8.61 2.49
N SER A 51 4.98 9.49 1.63
CA SER A 51 6.30 10.08 1.85
C SER A 51 6.27 11.32 2.75
N LYS A 52 5.08 11.74 3.21
CA LYS A 52 4.94 12.91 4.09
C LYS A 52 5.24 12.54 5.54
N VAL A 53 6.48 12.16 5.80
CA VAL A 53 6.91 11.59 7.08
C VAL A 53 6.72 12.58 8.24
N ASP A 54 7.13 13.83 8.06
CA ASP A 54 7.12 14.82 9.14
C ASP A 54 5.70 15.12 9.64
N ALA A 55 4.74 15.15 8.75
CA ALA A 55 3.36 15.46 9.11
C ALA A 55 2.64 14.31 9.81
N LYS A 56 3.11 13.06 9.59
CA LYS A 56 2.35 11.86 9.97
C LYS A 56 3.04 10.96 10.98
N ALA A 57 4.32 11.21 11.28
CA ALA A 57 5.15 10.30 12.07
C ALA A 57 4.67 10.13 13.52
N LYS A 58 3.79 11.01 14.02
CA LYS A 58 3.36 10.99 15.42
C LYS A 58 2.14 10.10 15.68
N LEU A 59 1.49 9.57 14.64
CA LEU A 59 0.32 8.71 14.84
C LEU A 59 0.76 7.28 15.15
N PRO A 60 0.17 6.63 16.16
CA PRO A 60 0.56 5.26 16.52
C PRO A 60 0.24 4.22 15.47
N THR A 61 -0.65 4.55 14.52
CA THR A 61 -1.00 3.65 13.41
C THR A 61 -0.03 3.73 12.23
N HIS A 62 1.03 4.52 12.34
CA HIS A 62 2.01 4.68 11.26
C HIS A 62 3.25 3.82 11.53
N TYR A 63 3.77 3.21 10.46
CA TYR A 63 5.00 2.45 10.48
C TYR A 63 6.00 3.04 9.50
N LEU A 64 7.20 3.37 9.96
CA LEU A 64 8.23 4.00 9.14
C LEU A 64 8.97 2.97 8.30
N LEU A 65 9.02 3.19 6.98
CA LEU A 65 9.85 2.45 6.05
C LEU A 65 11.04 3.32 5.63
N LYS A 66 12.23 2.72 5.65
CA LYS A 66 13.43 3.40 5.18
C LYS A 66 13.50 3.38 3.65
N ALA A 67 14.27 4.31 3.08
CA ALA A 67 14.39 4.44 1.64
C ALA A 67 14.91 3.18 0.94
N GLU A 68 15.72 2.36 1.61
CA GLU A 68 16.28 1.14 1.02
C GLU A 68 15.28 0.03 0.74
N SER A 69 14.02 0.19 1.10
CA SER A 69 12.97 -0.82 0.89
C SER A 69 12.37 -0.81 -0.53
N GLY A 70 13.06 -0.22 -1.50
CA GLY A 70 12.56 -0.09 -2.88
C GLY A 70 11.86 1.23 -3.13
N LEU A 71 11.74 2.06 -2.11
CA LEU A 71 11.18 3.41 -2.20
C LEU A 71 12.33 4.41 -2.25
N GLU A 72 12.16 5.47 -3.04
CA GLU A 72 13.21 6.50 -3.18
C GLU A 72 13.33 7.38 -1.93
N LEU A 73 12.26 7.51 -1.17
CA LEU A 73 12.20 8.37 0.02
C LEU A 73 11.78 7.55 1.23
N PRO A 74 12.21 7.94 2.43
CA PRO A 74 11.63 7.39 3.65
C PRO A 74 10.11 7.58 3.62
N SER A 75 9.35 6.58 4.02
CA SER A 75 7.90 6.59 3.86
C SER A 75 7.23 5.98 5.08
N LEU A 76 5.95 6.30 5.26
CA LEU A 76 5.13 5.75 6.32
C LEU A 76 4.07 4.82 5.76
N VAL A 77 3.94 3.65 6.37
CA VAL A 77 2.78 2.78 6.13
C VAL A 77 1.64 3.30 7.00
N LEU A 78 0.54 3.66 6.37
CA LEU A 78 -0.61 4.25 7.05
C LEU A 78 -1.60 3.16 7.41
N LEU A 79 -1.44 2.53 8.57
CA LEU A 79 -2.29 1.41 8.96
C LEU A 79 -3.75 1.82 9.21
N GLU A 80 -4.01 3.10 9.43
CA GLU A 80 -5.40 3.60 9.50
C GLU A 80 -6.03 3.77 8.11
N GLN A 81 -5.25 3.66 7.04
CA GLN A 81 -5.70 3.79 5.65
C GLN A 81 -5.71 2.42 4.96
N LEU A 82 -6.25 1.42 5.63
CA LEU A 82 -6.43 0.10 5.02
C LEU A 82 -7.59 0.14 4.02
N ARG A 83 -7.39 -0.50 2.87
CA ARG A 83 -8.42 -0.58 1.84
C ARG A 83 -8.43 -1.96 1.21
N THR A 84 -9.62 -2.39 0.80
CA THR A 84 -9.78 -3.53 -0.09
C THR A 84 -9.91 -3.01 -1.51
N ILE A 85 -9.00 -3.42 -2.39
CA ILE A 85 -9.02 -3.00 -3.78
C ILE A 85 -8.99 -4.20 -4.71
N ASP A 86 -9.47 -4.04 -5.93
CA ASP A 86 -9.34 -5.05 -6.97
C ASP A 86 -7.85 -5.20 -7.33
N LYS A 87 -7.40 -6.43 -7.55
CA LYS A 87 -6.01 -6.69 -7.96
C LYS A 87 -5.62 -5.93 -9.23
N LYS A 88 -6.57 -5.62 -10.09
CA LYS A 88 -6.33 -4.85 -11.32
C LYS A 88 -5.82 -3.45 -11.05
N ARG A 89 -6.02 -2.92 -9.84
CA ARG A 89 -5.52 -1.60 -9.46
C ARG A 89 -4.04 -1.61 -9.10
N LEU A 90 -3.47 -2.79 -8.83
CA LEU A 90 -2.02 -2.94 -8.58
C LEU A 90 -1.29 -2.90 -9.90
N GLU A 91 -0.37 -1.93 -10.07
CA GLU A 91 0.29 -1.74 -11.37
C GLU A 91 1.77 -2.09 -11.31
N THR A 92 2.61 -1.22 -10.79
CA THR A 92 4.06 -1.43 -10.81
C THR A 92 4.54 -2.00 -9.49
N TYR A 93 5.22 -3.14 -9.55
CA TYR A 93 5.86 -3.75 -8.38
C TYR A 93 7.03 -2.90 -7.90
N ILE A 94 7.10 -2.65 -6.59
CA ILE A 94 8.17 -1.85 -5.98
C ILE A 94 9.20 -2.75 -5.29
N GLY A 95 8.75 -3.73 -4.54
CA GLY A 95 9.67 -4.57 -3.80
C GLY A 95 9.14 -5.12 -2.49
#